data_2585f04e20fcf50829f8b6dc101065e7
#
_entry.id   2585f04e20fcf50829f8b6dc101065e7
#
_cell.length_a   1.000
_cell.length_b   1.000
_cell.length_c   1.000
_cell.angle_alpha   90.00
_cell.angle_beta   90.00
_cell.angle_gamma   90.00
#
_symmetry.space_group_name_H-M   'P 1'
#
loop_
_entity.id
_entity.type
_entity.pdbx_description
1 polymer ?
#
loop_
_entity_poly.entity_id
_entity_poly.type
_entity_poly.pdbx_seq_one_letter_code
_entity_poly.pdbx_strand_id
1 'polypeptide(L)'
;MNMNFDNFTNVTSSQERDLEMSRVFPSLMRKVYVWMAMALAITGVIAYGAGNSPALIQLLYMGRGPLLVAGLVEVGIVWYLSSRIDRLSLVAATIWFIAFAALNGLTLGWIFAAFSSAAIAKTFFITAGTFGAMALIGSTTKKDLTKMGGILFMALIGLIIAGLVNIFLKSTMFDLIVSGIGVLVFTGLTAWDAQKIKQNLRMAPDASEGAQKVALLGSLSLYLDFINLFLYLLRFFGNNRN
;
A
#
# COMPACT_ATOMS: atom_id res chain seq x y z
N MET A 1 35.77 -36.60 -27.95
CA MET A 1 34.38 -36.12 -27.88
C MET A 1 34.12 -35.72 -26.40
N ASN A 2 34.48 -34.45 -26.04
CA ASN A 2 34.28 -33.97 -24.67
C ASN A 2 32.82 -33.54 -24.54
N MET A 3 31.99 -34.40 -23.96
CA MET A 3 30.66 -34.00 -23.52
C MET A 3 30.82 -33.03 -22.31
N ASN A 4 30.33 -31.82 -22.48
CA ASN A 4 30.41 -30.74 -21.49
C ASN A 4 29.40 -31.06 -20.37
N PHE A 5 29.83 -31.77 -19.34
CA PHE A 5 29.00 -32.14 -18.17
C PHE A 5 28.51 -30.90 -17.43
N ASP A 6 29.24 -29.79 -17.49
CA ASP A 6 28.85 -28.49 -16.85
C ASP A 6 27.56 -27.89 -17.43
N ASN A 7 27.26 -28.14 -18.71
CA ASN A 7 26.01 -27.68 -19.31
C ASN A 7 24.80 -28.49 -18.82
N PHE A 8 24.95 -29.79 -18.56
CA PHE A 8 23.84 -30.62 -18.06
C PHE A 8 23.50 -30.31 -16.60
N THR A 9 24.52 -30.05 -15.75
CA THR A 9 24.29 -29.67 -14.34
C THR A 9 23.66 -28.31 -14.20
N ASN A 10 24.01 -27.33 -15.04
CA ASN A 10 23.41 -25.99 -15.04
C ASN A 10 21.96 -26.00 -15.55
N VAL A 11 21.64 -26.82 -16.55
CA VAL A 11 20.27 -26.94 -17.08
C VAL A 11 19.36 -27.62 -16.07
N THR A 12 19.81 -28.70 -15.39
CA THR A 12 19.03 -29.37 -14.35
C THR A 12 18.78 -28.45 -13.15
N SER A 13 19.77 -27.69 -12.69
CA SER A 13 19.63 -26.76 -11.58
C SER A 13 18.73 -25.55 -11.88
N SER A 14 18.67 -25.12 -13.15
CA SER A 14 17.72 -24.06 -13.56
C SER A 14 16.28 -24.57 -13.64
N GLN A 15 16.08 -25.79 -14.16
CA GLN A 15 14.75 -26.42 -14.23
C GLN A 15 14.19 -26.74 -12.83
N GLU A 16 15.03 -27.20 -11.91
CA GLU A 16 14.62 -27.43 -10.52
C GLU A 16 14.19 -26.14 -9.84
N ARG A 17 14.94 -25.04 -10.02
CA ARG A 17 14.57 -23.70 -9.51
C ARG A 17 13.25 -23.20 -10.09
N ASP A 18 13.04 -23.35 -11.39
CA ASP A 18 11.79 -22.95 -12.04
C ASP A 18 10.59 -23.76 -11.52
N LEU A 19 10.77 -25.04 -11.25
CA LEU A 19 9.75 -25.91 -10.67
C LEU A 19 9.45 -25.52 -9.21
N GLU A 20 10.46 -25.27 -8.40
CA GLU A 20 10.28 -24.78 -7.02
C GLU A 20 9.57 -23.43 -7.00
N MET A 21 10.01 -22.47 -7.83
CA MET A 21 9.37 -21.16 -7.92
C MET A 21 7.92 -21.25 -8.39
N SER A 22 7.59 -22.17 -9.31
CA SER A 22 6.20 -22.36 -9.74
C SER A 22 5.26 -22.80 -8.60
N ARG A 23 5.79 -23.53 -7.60
CA ARG A 23 5.07 -23.99 -6.41
C ARG A 23 5.00 -22.91 -5.31
N VAL A 24 6.10 -22.17 -5.12
CA VAL A 24 6.26 -21.23 -4.01
C VAL A 24 5.65 -19.86 -4.33
N PHE A 25 5.77 -19.39 -5.56
CA PHE A 25 5.29 -18.08 -6.01
C PHE A 25 3.80 -17.81 -5.66
N PRO A 26 2.84 -18.73 -5.91
CA PRO A 26 1.44 -18.47 -5.53
C PRO A 26 1.25 -18.27 -4.03
N SER A 27 2.05 -18.98 -3.20
CA SER A 27 1.99 -18.85 -1.75
C SER A 27 2.51 -17.49 -1.27
N LEU A 28 3.59 -16.97 -1.87
CA LEU A 28 4.14 -15.66 -1.58
C LEU A 28 3.19 -14.54 -2.01
N MET A 29 2.62 -14.63 -3.21
CA MET A 29 1.60 -13.67 -3.67
C MET A 29 0.36 -13.66 -2.77
N ARG A 30 -0.09 -14.82 -2.32
CA ARG A 30 -1.18 -14.90 -1.34
C ARG A 30 -0.82 -14.20 -0.02
N LYS A 31 0.42 -14.36 0.47
CA LYS A 31 0.89 -13.67 1.68
C LYS A 31 0.84 -12.14 1.52
N VAL A 32 1.21 -11.60 0.35
CA VAL A 32 1.12 -10.16 0.07
C VAL A 32 -0.29 -9.65 0.34
N TYR A 33 -1.30 -10.27 -0.27
CA TYR A 33 -2.69 -9.83 -0.11
C TYR A 33 -3.26 -10.10 1.29
N VAL A 34 -2.86 -11.20 1.93
CA VAL A 34 -3.30 -11.52 3.30
C VAL A 34 -2.73 -10.50 4.30
N TRP A 35 -1.45 -10.18 4.23
CA TRP A 35 -0.85 -9.17 5.12
C TRP A 35 -1.44 -7.79 4.87
N MET A 36 -1.66 -7.40 3.61
CA MET A 36 -2.35 -6.16 3.27
C MET A 36 -3.77 -6.13 3.87
N ALA A 37 -4.55 -7.19 3.68
CA ALA A 37 -5.92 -7.27 4.21
C ALA A 37 -5.95 -7.22 5.74
N MET A 38 -5.02 -7.90 6.42
CA MET A 38 -4.89 -7.82 7.89
C MET A 38 -4.55 -6.40 8.35
N ALA A 39 -3.61 -5.73 7.67
CA ALA A 39 -3.25 -4.35 7.99
C ALA A 39 -4.45 -3.40 7.79
N LEU A 40 -5.21 -3.55 6.70
CA LEU A 40 -6.44 -2.78 6.46
C LEU A 40 -7.49 -3.04 7.54
N ALA A 41 -7.65 -4.28 7.98
CA ALA A 41 -8.59 -4.63 9.06
C ALA A 41 -8.17 -3.97 10.39
N ILE A 42 -6.88 -4.03 10.74
CA ILE A 42 -6.33 -3.37 11.94
C ILE A 42 -6.59 -1.87 11.87
N THR A 43 -6.24 -1.24 10.74
CA THR A 43 -6.45 0.19 10.50
C THR A 43 -7.93 0.56 10.64
N GLY A 44 -8.83 -0.20 10.02
CA GLY A 44 -10.27 0.05 10.06
C GLY A 44 -10.86 -0.04 11.48
N VAL A 45 -10.50 -1.07 12.23
CA VAL A 45 -10.97 -1.26 13.62
C VAL A 45 -10.47 -0.14 14.52
N ILE A 46 -9.19 0.22 14.43
CA ILE A 46 -8.59 1.28 15.23
C ILE A 46 -9.16 2.64 14.84
N ALA A 47 -9.32 2.91 13.54
CA ALA A 47 -9.90 4.16 13.05
C ALA A 47 -11.35 4.34 13.53
N TYR A 48 -12.15 3.27 13.51
CA TYR A 48 -13.50 3.28 14.04
C TYR A 48 -13.50 3.58 15.53
N GLY A 49 -12.66 2.91 16.32
CA GLY A 49 -12.55 3.16 17.76
C GLY A 49 -12.07 4.59 18.07
N ALA A 50 -11.06 5.08 17.35
CA ALA A 50 -10.52 6.43 17.55
C ALA A 50 -11.53 7.52 17.18
N GLY A 51 -12.24 7.35 16.06
CA GLY A 51 -13.25 8.32 15.59
C GLY A 51 -14.52 8.37 16.42
N ASN A 52 -14.78 7.35 17.25
CA ASN A 52 -15.94 7.31 18.17
C ASN A 52 -15.54 7.58 19.64
N SER A 53 -14.26 7.81 19.93
CA SER A 53 -13.78 8.12 21.28
C SER A 53 -13.66 9.63 21.50
N PRO A 54 -14.48 10.26 22.38
CA PRO A 54 -14.37 11.70 22.65
C PRO A 54 -12.97 12.11 23.13
N ALA A 55 -12.32 11.27 23.93
CA ALA A 55 -10.98 11.53 24.45
C ALA A 55 -9.93 11.56 23.31
N LEU A 56 -9.98 10.61 22.37
CA LEU A 56 -9.06 10.57 21.23
C LEU A 56 -9.36 11.67 20.22
N ILE A 57 -10.64 12.03 20.01
CA ILE A 57 -11.04 13.16 19.19
C ILE A 57 -10.42 14.45 19.73
N GLN A 58 -10.55 14.67 21.03
CA GLN A 58 -9.99 15.85 21.69
C GLN A 58 -8.45 15.86 21.61
N LEU A 59 -7.80 14.74 21.86
CA LEU A 59 -6.34 14.64 21.88
C LEU A 59 -5.72 14.77 20.50
N LEU A 60 -6.26 14.08 19.48
CA LEU A 60 -5.62 13.93 18.19
C LEU A 60 -6.13 14.92 17.15
N TYR A 61 -7.44 15.28 17.17
CA TYR A 61 -8.06 15.99 16.06
C TYR A 61 -8.44 17.44 16.37
N MET A 62 -8.48 17.85 17.63
CA MET A 62 -8.73 19.26 17.99
C MET A 62 -7.51 20.16 17.80
N GLY A 63 -6.32 19.58 17.65
CA GLY A 63 -5.08 20.30 17.37
C GLY A 63 -4.39 19.80 16.10
N ARG A 64 -3.72 20.69 15.38
CA ARG A 64 -2.94 20.28 14.20
C ARG A 64 -1.64 19.55 14.55
N GLY A 65 -1.07 19.81 15.73
CA GLY A 65 0.21 19.27 16.17
C GLY A 65 0.24 17.75 16.25
N PRO A 66 -0.66 17.09 16.99
CA PRO A 66 -0.63 15.63 17.16
C PRO A 66 -0.71 14.85 15.85
N LEU A 67 -1.59 15.25 14.92
CA LEU A 67 -1.72 14.62 13.62
C LEU A 67 -0.47 14.80 12.74
N LEU A 68 0.15 15.98 12.78
CA LEU A 68 1.40 16.23 12.05
C LEU A 68 2.54 15.35 12.58
N VAL A 69 2.66 15.26 13.91
CA VAL A 69 3.67 14.40 14.54
C VAL A 69 3.42 12.93 14.19
N ALA A 70 2.17 12.46 14.28
CA ALA A 70 1.81 11.09 13.91
C ALA A 70 2.14 10.80 12.44
N GLY A 71 1.79 11.70 11.52
CA GLY A 71 2.13 11.56 10.10
C GLY A 71 3.64 11.52 9.84
N LEU A 72 4.44 12.33 10.53
CA LEU A 72 5.90 12.25 10.44
C LEU A 72 6.45 10.92 10.97
N VAL A 73 5.88 10.40 12.06
CA VAL A 73 6.24 9.08 12.59
C VAL A 73 5.86 7.98 11.59
N GLU A 74 4.69 8.05 10.94
CA GLU A 74 4.28 7.13 9.90
C GLU A 74 5.27 7.09 8.74
N VAL A 75 5.65 8.25 8.21
CA VAL A 75 6.67 8.37 7.16
C VAL A 75 8.00 7.78 7.64
N GLY A 76 8.40 8.05 8.89
CA GLY A 76 9.59 7.50 9.50
C GLY A 76 9.57 5.97 9.58
N ILE A 77 8.44 5.37 9.96
CA ILE A 77 8.27 3.90 10.01
C ILE A 77 8.38 3.29 8.61
N VAL A 78 7.70 3.85 7.61
CA VAL A 78 7.77 3.38 6.23
C VAL A 78 9.21 3.47 5.70
N TRP A 79 9.88 4.60 5.93
CA TRP A 79 11.28 4.78 5.53
C TRP A 79 12.21 3.79 6.23
N TYR A 80 12.05 3.62 7.55
CA TYR A 80 12.84 2.68 8.33
C TYR A 80 12.64 1.23 7.85
N LEU A 81 11.40 0.81 7.68
CA LEU A 81 11.06 -0.53 7.23
C LEU A 81 11.64 -0.80 5.84
N SER A 82 11.44 0.12 4.89
CA SER A 82 11.92 -0.02 3.51
C SER A 82 13.44 0.01 3.40
N SER A 83 14.12 0.84 4.19
CA SER A 83 15.58 1.00 4.12
C SER A 83 16.36 -0.06 4.91
N ARG A 84 15.73 -0.69 5.90
CA ARG A 84 16.39 -1.64 6.81
C ARG A 84 15.87 -3.05 6.73
N ILE A 85 15.00 -3.36 5.76
CA ILE A 85 14.32 -4.66 5.64
C ILE A 85 15.30 -5.85 5.63
N ASP A 86 16.44 -5.70 4.97
CA ASP A 86 17.45 -6.76 4.87
C ASP A 86 18.10 -7.07 6.23
N ARG A 87 18.15 -6.10 7.14
CA ARG A 87 18.75 -6.21 8.49
C ARG A 87 17.75 -6.61 9.57
N LEU A 88 16.46 -6.47 9.29
CA LEU A 88 15.40 -6.85 10.23
C LEU A 88 15.09 -8.35 10.08
N SER A 89 14.72 -9.02 11.17
CA SER A 89 14.07 -10.33 11.07
C SER A 89 12.63 -10.14 10.50
N LEU A 90 12.07 -11.19 9.89
CA LEU A 90 10.70 -11.16 9.39
C LEU A 90 9.70 -10.80 10.51
N VAL A 91 9.92 -11.32 11.71
CA VAL A 91 9.09 -11.02 12.89
C VAL A 91 9.15 -9.52 13.24
N ALA A 92 10.35 -8.94 13.32
CA ALA A 92 10.51 -7.52 13.60
C ALA A 92 9.86 -6.65 12.50
N ALA A 93 10.06 -6.99 11.23
CA ALA A 93 9.44 -6.28 10.11
C ALA A 93 7.92 -6.36 10.15
N THR A 94 7.35 -7.52 10.50
CA THR A 94 5.90 -7.70 10.67
C THR A 94 5.36 -6.85 11.83
N ILE A 95 6.06 -6.80 12.97
CA ILE A 95 5.66 -5.95 14.11
C ILE A 95 5.65 -4.48 13.71
N TRP A 96 6.67 -4.00 13.01
CA TRP A 96 6.70 -2.62 12.51
C TRP A 96 5.57 -2.33 11.52
N PHE A 97 5.22 -3.28 10.66
CA PHE A 97 4.10 -3.12 9.74
C PHE A 97 2.75 -3.06 10.47
N ILE A 98 2.55 -3.90 11.49
CA ILE A 98 1.36 -3.86 12.34
C ILE A 98 1.29 -2.54 13.12
N ALA A 99 2.41 -2.09 13.69
CA ALA A 99 2.49 -0.81 14.41
C ALA A 99 2.15 0.38 13.48
N PHE A 100 2.65 0.34 12.24
CA PHE A 100 2.30 1.32 11.21
C PHE A 100 0.79 1.31 10.91
N ALA A 101 0.20 0.12 10.67
CA ALA A 101 -1.22 0.00 10.39
C ALA A 101 -2.10 0.49 11.56
N ALA A 102 -1.66 0.25 12.79
CA ALA A 102 -2.33 0.73 14.00
C ALA A 102 -2.25 2.25 14.13
N LEU A 103 -1.06 2.83 13.93
CA LEU A 103 -0.86 4.29 13.97
C LEU A 103 -1.67 4.98 12.86
N ASN A 104 -1.65 4.42 11.65
CA ASN A 104 -2.45 4.93 10.54
C ASN A 104 -3.95 4.85 10.82
N GLY A 105 -4.40 3.82 11.56
CA GLY A 105 -5.78 3.75 12.05
C GLY A 105 -6.10 4.88 13.02
N LEU A 106 -5.20 5.21 13.94
CA LEU A 106 -5.38 6.34 14.86
C LEU A 106 -5.46 7.66 14.09
N THR A 107 -4.58 7.88 13.12
CA THR A 107 -4.58 9.13 12.33
C THR A 107 -5.79 9.24 11.43
N LEU A 108 -6.31 8.12 10.90
CA LEU A 108 -7.50 8.09 10.03
C LEU A 108 -8.84 8.16 10.76
N GLY A 109 -8.87 8.05 12.09
CA GLY A 109 -10.13 8.07 12.85
C GLY A 109 -10.99 9.32 12.59
N TRP A 110 -10.39 10.45 12.19
CA TRP A 110 -11.13 11.68 11.85
C TRP A 110 -12.17 11.48 10.75
N ILE A 111 -11.99 10.50 9.86
CA ILE A 111 -12.96 10.23 8.79
C ILE A 111 -14.35 9.85 9.34
N PHE A 112 -14.39 9.16 10.49
CA PHE A 112 -15.66 8.80 11.15
C PHE A 112 -16.37 9.99 11.80
N ALA A 113 -15.62 11.05 12.11
CA ALA A 113 -16.20 12.33 12.56
C ALA A 113 -16.68 13.18 11.36
N ALA A 114 -15.96 13.13 10.23
CA ALA A 114 -16.22 13.98 9.07
C ALA A 114 -17.27 13.39 8.11
N PHE A 115 -17.32 12.05 7.96
CA PHE A 115 -18.19 11.38 7.01
C PHE A 115 -19.17 10.43 7.67
N SER A 116 -20.30 10.17 7.02
CA SER A 116 -21.25 9.17 7.51
C SER A 116 -20.68 7.75 7.34
N SER A 117 -21.04 6.83 8.25
CA SER A 117 -20.62 5.43 8.15
C SER A 117 -21.04 4.78 6.84
N ALA A 118 -22.19 5.19 6.28
CA ALA A 118 -22.68 4.72 4.99
C ALA A 118 -21.78 5.20 3.84
N ALA A 119 -21.32 6.47 3.87
CA ALA A 119 -20.39 7.00 2.87
C ALA A 119 -19.03 6.29 2.94
N ILE A 120 -18.51 6.06 4.15
CA ILE A 120 -17.26 5.33 4.38
C ILE A 120 -17.37 3.90 3.82
N ALA A 121 -18.43 3.17 4.19
CA ALA A 121 -18.63 1.80 3.72
C ALA A 121 -18.78 1.72 2.19
N LYS A 122 -19.62 2.58 1.60
CA LYS A 122 -19.81 2.65 0.14
C LYS A 122 -18.48 2.90 -0.57
N THR A 123 -17.72 3.89 -0.10
CA THR A 123 -16.42 4.23 -0.69
C THR A 123 -15.41 3.10 -0.52
N PHE A 124 -15.41 2.42 0.62
CA PHE A 124 -14.55 1.26 0.85
C PHE A 124 -14.80 0.15 -0.18
N PHE A 125 -16.06 -0.20 -0.46
CA PHE A 125 -16.38 -1.22 -1.47
C PHE A 125 -16.03 -0.78 -2.89
N ILE A 126 -16.24 0.50 -3.24
CA ILE A 126 -15.80 1.06 -4.53
C ILE A 126 -14.28 0.96 -4.64
N THR A 127 -13.55 1.36 -3.58
CA THR A 127 -12.09 1.26 -3.54
C THR A 127 -11.63 -0.19 -3.70
N ALA A 128 -12.24 -1.12 -2.97
CA ALA A 128 -11.89 -2.54 -3.02
C ALA A 128 -12.11 -3.13 -4.42
N GLY A 129 -13.21 -2.75 -5.09
CA GLY A 129 -13.47 -3.16 -6.47
C GLY A 129 -12.46 -2.59 -7.47
N THR A 130 -12.20 -1.29 -7.41
CA THR A 130 -11.22 -0.61 -8.28
C THR A 130 -9.81 -1.14 -8.05
N PHE A 131 -9.39 -1.23 -6.79
CA PHE A 131 -8.09 -1.76 -6.39
C PHE A 131 -7.92 -3.22 -6.85
N GLY A 132 -8.91 -4.07 -6.57
CA GLY A 132 -8.87 -5.48 -6.95
C GLY A 132 -8.76 -5.69 -8.46
N ALA A 133 -9.54 -4.93 -9.25
CA ALA A 133 -9.45 -4.95 -10.70
C ALA A 133 -8.06 -4.52 -11.20
N MET A 134 -7.50 -3.44 -10.66
CA MET A 134 -6.20 -2.91 -11.09
C MET A 134 -5.04 -3.79 -10.63
N ALA A 135 -5.09 -4.36 -9.42
CA ALA A 135 -4.11 -5.33 -8.95
C ALA A 135 -4.13 -6.61 -9.81
N LEU A 136 -5.32 -7.06 -10.23
CA LEU A 136 -5.47 -8.20 -11.14
C LEU A 136 -4.87 -7.87 -12.52
N ILE A 137 -5.22 -6.71 -13.10
CA ILE A 137 -4.66 -6.25 -14.39
C ILE A 137 -3.14 -6.15 -14.30
N GLY A 138 -2.59 -5.50 -13.27
CA GLY A 138 -1.16 -5.35 -13.08
C GLY A 138 -0.43 -6.69 -12.93
N SER A 139 -1.00 -7.63 -12.17
CA SER A 139 -0.43 -8.96 -11.97
C SER A 139 -0.54 -9.87 -13.19
N THR A 140 -1.48 -9.65 -14.10
CA THR A 140 -1.72 -10.53 -15.27
C THR A 140 -1.19 -9.95 -16.58
N THR A 141 -1.08 -8.63 -16.71
CA THR A 141 -0.64 -7.97 -17.95
C THR A 141 0.76 -8.43 -18.38
N LYS A 142 0.93 -8.56 -19.70
CA LYS A 142 2.23 -8.82 -20.35
C LYS A 142 2.97 -7.54 -20.73
N LYS A 143 2.27 -6.39 -20.71
CA LYS A 143 2.88 -5.09 -20.99
C LYS A 143 3.75 -4.67 -19.81
N ASP A 144 4.95 -4.18 -20.09
CA ASP A 144 5.83 -3.60 -19.07
C ASP A 144 5.31 -2.23 -18.63
N LEU A 145 4.95 -2.11 -17.35
CA LEU A 145 4.43 -0.90 -16.74
C LEU A 145 5.53 -0.02 -16.11
N THR A 146 6.80 -0.38 -16.24
CA THR A 146 7.93 0.32 -15.58
C THR A 146 7.99 1.80 -15.97
N LYS A 147 7.83 2.11 -17.25
CA LYS A 147 7.82 3.51 -17.73
C LYS A 147 6.63 4.29 -17.15
N MET A 148 5.47 3.65 -17.06
CA MET A 148 4.28 4.25 -16.46
C MET A 148 4.49 4.51 -14.97
N GLY A 149 5.12 3.58 -14.26
CA GLY A 149 5.44 3.73 -12.84
C GLY A 149 6.29 4.98 -12.56
N GLY A 150 7.29 5.28 -13.40
CA GLY A 150 8.08 6.50 -13.27
C GLY A 150 7.24 7.79 -13.41
N ILE A 151 6.32 7.83 -14.38
CA ILE A 151 5.41 8.96 -14.57
C ILE A 151 4.45 9.10 -13.38
N LEU A 152 3.88 7.99 -12.92
CA LEU A 152 2.98 7.98 -11.77
C LEU A 152 3.68 8.40 -10.48
N PHE A 153 4.95 8.02 -10.30
CA PHE A 153 5.73 8.47 -9.15
C PHE A 153 5.99 9.99 -9.18
N MET A 154 6.28 10.57 -10.35
CA MET A 154 6.36 12.02 -10.49
C MET A 154 5.02 12.70 -10.20
N ALA A 155 3.91 12.13 -10.68
CA ALA A 155 2.57 12.63 -10.40
C ALA A 155 2.24 12.53 -8.89
N LEU A 156 2.67 11.47 -8.20
CA LEU A 156 2.54 11.33 -6.75
C LEU A 156 3.25 12.46 -5.98
N ILE A 157 4.49 12.80 -6.39
CA ILE A 157 5.20 13.94 -5.81
C ILE A 157 4.41 15.24 -6.05
N GLY A 158 3.88 15.43 -7.25
CA GLY A 158 3.02 16.55 -7.58
C GLY A 158 1.76 16.62 -6.70
N LEU A 159 1.11 15.48 -6.42
CA LEU A 159 -0.04 15.40 -5.52
C LEU A 159 0.31 15.78 -4.08
N ILE A 160 1.48 15.35 -3.58
CA ILE A 160 1.96 15.73 -2.24
C ILE A 160 2.14 17.24 -2.16
N ILE A 161 2.80 17.85 -3.16
CA ILE A 161 3.01 19.30 -3.22
C ILE A 161 1.65 20.01 -3.31
N ALA A 162 0.75 19.55 -4.18
CA ALA A 162 -0.58 20.14 -4.31
C ALA A 162 -1.38 20.05 -3.01
N GLY A 163 -1.30 18.94 -2.28
CA GLY A 163 -1.91 18.78 -0.97
C GLY A 163 -1.36 19.79 0.05
N LEU A 164 -0.04 19.97 0.09
CA LEU A 164 0.60 20.97 0.97
C LEU A 164 0.16 22.39 0.61
N VAL A 165 0.10 22.72 -0.67
CA VAL A 165 -0.38 24.03 -1.15
C VAL A 165 -1.83 24.24 -0.75
N ASN A 166 -2.68 23.21 -0.83
CA ASN A 166 -4.10 23.34 -0.46
C ASN A 166 -4.33 23.60 1.04
N ILE A 167 -3.41 23.22 1.91
CA ILE A 167 -3.46 23.57 3.35
C ILE A 167 -3.51 25.09 3.54
N PHE A 168 -2.83 25.85 2.66
CA PHE A 168 -2.80 27.32 2.68
C PHE A 168 -3.95 27.91 1.89
N LEU A 169 -4.26 27.38 0.70
CA LEU A 169 -5.33 27.86 -0.18
C LEU A 169 -6.72 27.59 0.38
N LYS A 170 -6.91 26.48 1.08
CA LYS A 170 -8.20 26.03 1.64
C LYS A 170 -9.32 26.01 0.59
N SER A 171 -8.99 25.72 -0.67
CA SER A 171 -9.92 25.72 -1.78
C SER A 171 -10.58 24.36 -1.96
N THR A 172 -11.90 24.30 -1.79
CA THR A 172 -12.69 23.08 -2.00
C THR A 172 -12.63 22.61 -3.45
N MET A 173 -12.67 23.52 -4.42
CA MET A 173 -12.57 23.18 -5.83
C MET A 173 -11.21 22.58 -6.16
N PHE A 174 -10.14 23.18 -5.61
CA PHE A 174 -8.78 22.65 -5.79
C PHE A 174 -8.64 21.26 -5.16
N ASP A 175 -9.19 21.06 -3.96
CA ASP A 175 -9.19 19.74 -3.30
C ASP A 175 -9.93 18.67 -4.13
N LEU A 176 -11.06 19.02 -4.74
CA LEU A 176 -11.81 18.13 -5.61
C LEU A 176 -11.00 17.73 -6.86
N ILE A 177 -10.34 18.70 -7.51
CA ILE A 177 -9.48 18.44 -8.68
C ILE A 177 -8.31 17.53 -8.29
N VAL A 178 -7.60 17.85 -7.21
CA VAL A 178 -6.49 17.04 -6.68
C VAL A 178 -6.97 15.63 -6.33
N SER A 179 -8.16 15.51 -5.76
CA SER A 179 -8.74 14.20 -5.44
C SER A 179 -9.05 13.38 -6.69
N GLY A 180 -9.61 13.97 -7.73
CA GLY A 180 -9.85 13.28 -9.01
C GLY A 180 -8.54 12.80 -9.66
N ILE A 181 -7.51 13.64 -9.67
CA ILE A 181 -6.17 13.26 -10.17
C ILE A 181 -5.57 12.16 -9.28
N GLY A 182 -5.73 12.28 -7.96
CA GLY A 182 -5.25 11.27 -7.00
C GLY A 182 -5.85 9.90 -7.24
N VAL A 183 -7.15 9.82 -7.51
CA VAL A 183 -7.81 8.56 -7.88
C VAL A 183 -7.15 7.93 -9.11
N LEU A 184 -6.89 8.69 -10.17
CA LEU A 184 -6.24 8.18 -11.39
C LEU A 184 -4.81 7.71 -11.11
N VAL A 185 -4.03 8.49 -10.37
CA VAL A 185 -2.65 8.17 -10.02
C VAL A 185 -2.57 6.89 -9.19
N PHE A 186 -3.35 6.77 -8.11
CA PHE A 186 -3.30 5.59 -7.25
C PHE A 186 -3.92 4.34 -7.90
N THR A 187 -4.89 4.51 -8.79
CA THR A 187 -5.39 3.43 -9.64
C THR A 187 -4.28 2.87 -10.54
N GLY A 188 -3.48 3.75 -11.15
CA GLY A 188 -2.33 3.36 -11.95
C GLY A 188 -1.19 2.76 -11.12
N LEU A 189 -0.85 3.36 -9.96
CA LEU A 189 0.16 2.86 -9.03
C LEU A 189 -0.17 1.44 -8.56
N THR A 190 -1.43 1.16 -8.21
CA THR A 190 -1.88 -0.18 -7.83
C THR A 190 -1.53 -1.24 -8.90
N ALA A 191 -1.76 -0.95 -10.18
CA ALA A 191 -1.42 -1.88 -11.24
C ALA A 191 0.10 -2.04 -11.40
N TRP A 192 0.85 -0.94 -11.34
CA TRP A 192 2.29 -0.97 -11.43
C TRP A 192 2.94 -1.71 -10.25
N ASP A 193 2.51 -1.42 -9.02
CA ASP A 193 3.03 -2.09 -7.81
C ASP A 193 2.69 -3.58 -7.81
N ALA A 194 1.47 -3.98 -8.20
CA ALA A 194 1.12 -5.38 -8.34
C ALA A 194 2.04 -6.11 -9.36
N GLN A 195 2.37 -5.46 -10.50
CA GLN A 195 3.32 -6.01 -11.47
C GLN A 195 4.73 -6.09 -10.89
N LYS A 196 5.22 -5.04 -10.26
CA LYS A 196 6.55 -4.96 -9.65
C LYS A 196 6.73 -6.02 -8.54
N ILE A 197 5.74 -6.18 -7.69
CA ILE A 197 5.74 -7.22 -6.63
C ILE A 197 5.84 -8.60 -7.26
N LYS A 198 5.03 -8.87 -8.28
CA LYS A 198 5.08 -10.14 -9.02
C LYS A 198 6.48 -10.40 -9.60
N GLN A 199 7.09 -9.39 -10.22
CA GLN A 199 8.44 -9.50 -10.80
C GLN A 199 9.48 -9.78 -9.70
N ASN A 200 9.47 -9.01 -8.61
CA ASN A 200 10.40 -9.18 -7.50
C ASN A 200 10.30 -10.56 -6.85
N LEU A 201 9.07 -11.06 -6.63
CA LEU A 201 8.86 -12.38 -6.05
C LEU A 201 9.26 -13.51 -7.00
N ARG A 202 9.15 -13.32 -8.31
CA ARG A 202 9.64 -14.31 -9.30
C ARG A 202 11.16 -14.38 -9.38
N MET A 203 11.86 -13.32 -9.01
CA MET A 203 13.33 -13.28 -8.96
C MET A 203 13.88 -13.82 -7.63
N ALA A 204 13.03 -14.09 -6.64
CA ALA A 204 13.46 -14.68 -5.39
C ALA A 204 13.92 -16.13 -5.64
N PRO A 205 15.08 -16.54 -5.09
CA PRO A 205 15.65 -17.86 -5.37
C PRO A 205 14.86 -19.00 -4.72
N ASP A 206 14.12 -18.72 -3.65
CA ASP A 206 13.41 -19.70 -2.82
C ASP A 206 12.30 -19.04 -1.97
N ALA A 207 11.66 -19.82 -1.08
CA ALA A 207 10.70 -19.32 -0.08
C ALA A 207 11.36 -18.81 1.21
N SER A 208 12.63 -18.44 1.17
CA SER A 208 13.41 -17.98 2.31
C SER A 208 12.78 -16.79 3.02
N GLU A 209 13.36 -16.45 4.17
CA GLU A 209 13.01 -15.25 4.91
C GLU A 209 13.14 -13.99 4.04
N GLY A 210 14.12 -13.95 3.12
CA GLY A 210 14.32 -12.86 2.16
C GLY A 210 13.10 -12.67 1.25
N ALA A 211 12.60 -13.74 0.64
CA ALA A 211 11.40 -13.69 -0.21
C ALA A 211 10.15 -13.26 0.56
N GLN A 212 10.03 -13.69 1.83
CA GLN A 212 8.92 -13.27 2.68
C GLN A 212 9.00 -11.79 3.06
N LYS A 213 10.21 -11.24 3.28
CA LYS A 213 10.41 -9.79 3.49
C LYS A 213 10.05 -8.98 2.25
N VAL A 214 10.39 -9.47 1.04
CA VAL A 214 9.95 -8.85 -0.22
C VAL A 214 8.42 -8.86 -0.32
N ALA A 215 7.77 -9.96 0.06
CA ALA A 215 6.31 -10.03 0.10
C ALA A 215 5.71 -9.06 1.13
N LEU A 216 6.34 -8.88 2.29
CA LEU A 216 5.90 -7.94 3.32
C LEU A 216 6.00 -6.48 2.83
N LEU A 217 7.10 -6.10 2.18
CA LEU A 217 7.24 -4.76 1.57
C LEU A 217 6.22 -4.55 0.44
N GLY A 218 5.97 -5.58 -0.35
CA GLY A 218 4.90 -5.54 -1.36
C GLY A 218 3.52 -5.32 -0.73
N SER A 219 3.26 -5.95 0.42
CA SER A 219 2.02 -5.73 1.18
C SER A 219 1.89 -4.30 1.67
N LEU A 220 2.99 -3.71 2.14
CA LEU A 220 3.04 -2.31 2.57
C LEU A 220 2.75 -1.36 1.41
N SER A 221 3.37 -1.57 0.23
CA SER A 221 3.10 -0.75 -0.96
C SER A 221 1.63 -0.79 -1.35
N LEU A 222 1.06 -2.01 -1.51
CA LEU A 222 -0.35 -2.16 -1.87
C LEU A 222 -1.31 -1.61 -0.79
N TYR A 223 -0.94 -1.72 0.48
CA TYR A 223 -1.68 -1.13 1.58
C TYR A 223 -1.72 0.40 1.46
N LEU A 224 -0.59 1.03 1.18
CA LEU A 224 -0.50 2.48 0.98
C LEU A 224 -1.31 2.93 -0.24
N ASP A 225 -1.25 2.19 -1.35
CA ASP A 225 -2.06 2.46 -2.53
C ASP A 225 -3.56 2.40 -2.22
N PHE A 226 -3.98 1.36 -1.49
CA PHE A 226 -5.38 1.19 -1.11
C PHE A 226 -5.87 2.34 -0.22
N ILE A 227 -5.15 2.66 0.84
CA ILE A 227 -5.52 3.74 1.78
C ILE A 227 -5.59 5.08 1.05
N ASN A 228 -4.61 5.41 0.22
CA ASN A 228 -4.62 6.67 -0.51
C ASN A 228 -5.76 6.72 -1.55
N LEU A 229 -5.98 5.64 -2.32
CA LEU A 229 -7.10 5.54 -3.25
C LEU A 229 -8.44 5.71 -2.51
N PHE A 230 -8.60 5.05 -1.37
CA PHE A 230 -9.78 5.19 -0.51
C PHE A 230 -10.00 6.63 -0.06
N LEU A 231 -8.96 7.32 0.42
CA LEU A 231 -9.06 8.70 0.89
C LEU A 231 -9.42 9.67 -0.24
N TYR A 232 -8.83 9.51 -1.43
CA TYR A 232 -9.18 10.33 -2.59
C TYR A 232 -10.60 10.08 -3.06
N LEU A 233 -11.04 8.81 -3.12
CA LEU A 233 -12.43 8.46 -3.45
C LEU A 233 -13.41 8.96 -2.39
N LEU A 234 -13.04 8.89 -1.10
CA LEU A 234 -13.88 9.38 0.00
C LEU A 234 -14.06 10.91 -0.07
N ARG A 235 -13.01 11.66 -0.41
CA ARG A 235 -13.11 13.12 -0.64
C ARG A 235 -13.94 13.44 -1.88
N PHE A 236 -13.83 12.62 -2.94
CA PHE A 236 -14.53 12.85 -4.20
C PHE A 236 -16.02 12.49 -4.12
N PHE A 237 -16.38 11.39 -3.46
CA PHE A 237 -17.76 10.88 -3.39
C PHE A 237 -18.39 11.00 -2.01
N GLY A 238 -17.61 11.27 -0.98
CA GLY A 238 -18.11 11.37 0.38
C GLY A 238 -18.88 12.67 0.57
N ASN A 239 -20.17 12.56 0.88
CA ASN A 239 -20.93 13.71 1.33
C ASN A 239 -20.52 13.99 2.79
N ASN A 240 -19.97 15.17 3.05
CA ASN A 240 -19.66 15.59 4.41
C ASN A 240 -20.93 15.54 5.27
N ARG A 241 -20.78 15.08 6.51
CA ARG A 241 -21.82 15.29 7.52
C ARG A 241 -21.93 16.82 7.76
N ASN A 242 -22.97 17.43 7.20
CA ASN A 242 -23.43 18.76 7.61
C ASN A 242 -24.29 18.62 8.86
#